data_b082a2f1866ff871be91d097ee24ef4c
#
_entry.id   b082a2f1866ff871be91d097ee24ef4c
#
_cell.length_a   1.000
_cell.length_b   1.000
_cell.length_c   1.000
_cell.angle_alpha   90.00
_cell.angle_beta   90.00
_cell.angle_gamma   90.00
#
_symmetry.space_group_name_H-M   'P 1'
#
loop_
_entity.id
_entity.type
_entity.pdbx_description
1 polymer ?
#
loop_
_entity_poly.entity_id
_entity_poly.type
_entity_poly.pdbx_seq_one_letter_code
_entity_poly.pdbx_strand_id
1 'polypeptide(L)'
;MTKPFRFGIQSYSADSPEEWREMARKVESLGFSSFHLADHYIGEGPALTAANHPVQNLAAIPALAVAAEATQTIRVGCRVFCCDYHQPVVLAKEVATIDWFSGGRLELGLGAGWVETEYEAMGIAMDRPGVRIDRMVETLELVRQHYSGDQIEVLGQHVSASGFSGAPTMDRVPPIMIGGGSKRVLGIAGREADIVSINFNNSAGKIGPEGVGSGTVDGTSQKIEWIRAGAGERFNELEIEIGAYFTVVTDHRDAVQEEFAKLFGLDVSDIANHPHCLIGPVEELVEKIQQRREELGINYVTFGGAVIDDVAPIIDALSGT
;
A
#
# COMPACT_ATOMS: atom_id res chain seq x y z
N MET A 1 -11.09 -19.15 -10.31
CA MET A 1 -12.09 -18.76 -9.27
C MET A 1 -11.83 -17.31 -8.91
N THR A 2 -12.85 -16.51 -8.78
CA THR A 2 -12.74 -15.10 -8.35
C THR A 2 -12.28 -15.08 -6.90
N LYS A 3 -11.29 -14.26 -6.56
CA LYS A 3 -10.82 -14.14 -5.17
C LYS A 3 -11.86 -13.38 -4.33
N PRO A 4 -12.02 -13.74 -3.05
CA PRO A 4 -12.91 -13.01 -2.16
C PRO A 4 -12.44 -11.57 -1.96
N PHE A 5 -13.38 -10.68 -1.68
CA PHE A 5 -13.02 -9.30 -1.34
C PHE A 5 -12.30 -9.22 0.00
N ARG A 6 -11.27 -8.38 0.02
CA ARG A 6 -10.57 -7.92 1.21
C ARG A 6 -10.61 -6.40 1.28
N PHE A 7 -10.67 -5.89 2.50
CA PHE A 7 -10.70 -4.46 2.75
C PHE A 7 -9.67 -4.09 3.82
N GLY A 8 -8.93 -3.02 3.57
CA GLY A 8 -7.96 -2.48 4.50
C GLY A 8 -8.21 -1.03 4.85
N ILE A 9 -7.63 -0.59 5.94
CA ILE A 9 -7.50 0.82 6.32
C ILE A 9 -6.03 1.21 6.29
N GLN A 10 -5.74 2.37 5.69
CA GLN A 10 -4.44 3.03 5.82
C GLN A 10 -4.60 4.31 6.62
N SER A 11 -3.96 4.40 7.77
CA SER A 11 -3.91 5.61 8.57
C SER A 11 -2.53 6.25 8.55
N TYR A 12 -2.43 7.51 8.92
CA TYR A 12 -1.18 8.28 8.94
C TYR A 12 -0.85 8.82 10.32
N SER A 13 -1.87 8.97 11.18
CA SER A 13 -1.74 9.74 12.42
C SER A 13 -2.73 9.28 13.47
N ALA A 14 -2.40 9.61 14.72
CA ALA A 14 -3.30 9.63 15.85
C ALA A 14 -2.88 10.75 16.79
N ASP A 15 -3.82 11.33 17.52
CA ASP A 15 -3.58 12.42 18.46
C ASP A 15 -3.07 11.91 19.82
N SER A 16 -3.23 10.62 20.09
CA SER A 16 -2.74 9.98 21.31
C SER A 16 -2.38 8.50 21.08
N PRO A 17 -1.52 7.92 21.94
CA PRO A 17 -1.22 6.48 21.88
C PRO A 17 -2.46 5.59 22.08
N GLU A 18 -3.46 6.05 22.85
CA GLU A 18 -4.68 5.27 23.07
C GLU A 18 -5.61 5.32 21.85
N GLU A 19 -5.75 6.49 21.23
CA GLU A 19 -6.50 6.64 19.99
C GLU A 19 -5.97 5.70 18.88
N TRP A 20 -4.64 5.56 18.76
CA TRP A 20 -4.03 4.62 17.82
C TRP A 20 -4.45 3.17 18.08
N ARG A 21 -4.43 2.75 19.36
CA ARG A 21 -4.88 1.41 19.74
C ARG A 21 -6.37 1.20 19.53
N GLU A 22 -7.18 2.20 19.87
CA GLU A 22 -8.64 2.17 19.67
C GLU A 22 -8.99 2.11 18.20
N MET A 23 -8.31 2.86 17.35
CA MET A 23 -8.46 2.80 15.90
C MET A 23 -8.14 1.40 15.36
N ALA A 24 -7.04 0.79 15.76
CA ALA A 24 -6.68 -0.56 15.34
C ALA A 24 -7.74 -1.59 15.77
N ARG A 25 -8.22 -1.53 17.02
CA ARG A 25 -9.30 -2.41 17.52
C ARG A 25 -10.61 -2.18 16.80
N LYS A 26 -10.95 -0.93 16.51
CA LYS A 26 -12.16 -0.56 15.76
C LYS A 26 -12.14 -1.13 14.36
N VAL A 27 -11.05 -0.96 13.64
CA VAL A 27 -10.87 -1.51 12.29
C VAL A 27 -11.02 -3.04 12.30
N GLU A 28 -10.42 -3.72 13.29
CA GLU A 28 -10.60 -5.16 13.47
C GLU A 28 -12.07 -5.53 13.75
N SER A 29 -12.73 -4.82 14.67
CA SER A 29 -14.11 -5.10 15.07
C SER A 29 -15.14 -4.89 13.95
N LEU A 30 -14.83 -4.01 12.99
CA LEU A 30 -15.65 -3.75 11.81
C LEU A 30 -15.39 -4.74 10.66
N GLY A 31 -14.56 -5.77 10.88
CA GLY A 31 -14.35 -6.84 9.90
C GLY A 31 -13.40 -6.49 8.75
N PHE A 32 -12.63 -5.42 8.86
CA PHE A 32 -11.53 -5.18 7.92
C PHE A 32 -10.47 -6.27 8.03
N SER A 33 -9.82 -6.59 6.92
CA SER A 33 -8.80 -7.63 6.86
C SER A 33 -7.39 -7.13 7.18
N SER A 34 -7.15 -5.81 7.10
CA SER A 34 -5.83 -5.23 7.35
C SER A 34 -5.88 -3.79 7.84
N PHE A 35 -4.87 -3.44 8.63
CA PHE A 35 -4.60 -2.10 9.12
C PHE A 35 -3.17 -1.71 8.78
N HIS A 36 -3.02 -0.65 7.99
CA HIS A 36 -1.76 -0.21 7.40
C HIS A 36 -1.39 1.22 7.79
N LEU A 37 -0.08 1.51 7.73
CA LEU A 37 0.47 2.87 7.62
C LEU A 37 1.17 3.04 6.28
N ALA A 38 1.49 4.29 5.92
CA ALA A 38 2.54 4.59 4.97
C ALA A 38 3.91 4.68 5.69
N ASP A 39 4.96 5.02 4.96
CA ASP A 39 6.32 5.11 5.47
C ASP A 39 6.90 6.50 5.17
N HIS A 40 6.40 7.51 5.90
CA HIS A 40 6.83 8.89 5.79
C HIS A 40 7.32 9.41 7.13
N TYR A 41 8.37 10.25 7.12
CA TYR A 41 9.12 10.63 8.31
C TYR A 41 9.14 12.12 8.60
N ILE A 42 8.81 12.97 7.61
CA ILE A 42 8.83 14.42 7.81
C ILE A 42 7.46 14.94 8.24
N GLY A 43 7.48 15.88 9.17
CA GLY A 43 6.30 16.60 9.63
C GLY A 43 5.91 17.75 8.68
N GLU A 44 5.03 18.64 9.19
CA GLU A 44 4.63 19.84 8.47
C GLU A 44 5.82 20.70 8.06
N GLY A 45 5.75 21.24 6.86
CA GLY A 45 6.79 22.13 6.35
C GLY A 45 6.81 22.24 4.83
N PRO A 46 7.70 23.08 4.28
CA PRO A 46 7.77 23.34 2.84
C PRO A 46 7.96 22.09 1.98
N ALA A 47 8.74 21.11 2.44
CA ALA A 47 9.00 19.87 1.72
C ALA A 47 7.73 19.04 1.51
N LEU A 48 6.94 18.84 2.59
CA LEU A 48 5.70 18.08 2.52
C LEU A 48 4.62 18.82 1.75
N THR A 49 4.54 20.16 1.92
CA THR A 49 3.63 21.02 1.16
C THR A 49 3.92 20.93 -0.35
N ALA A 50 5.18 20.94 -0.76
CA ALA A 50 5.58 20.82 -2.16
C ALA A 50 5.22 19.45 -2.77
N ALA A 51 5.18 18.39 -1.95
CA ALA A 51 4.76 17.05 -2.36
C ALA A 51 3.23 16.89 -2.43
N ASN A 52 2.44 17.83 -1.89
CA ASN A 52 0.99 17.68 -1.66
C ASN A 52 0.64 16.39 -0.88
N HIS A 53 1.49 16.02 0.08
CA HIS A 53 1.31 14.79 0.84
C HIS A 53 0.75 15.10 2.24
N PRO A 54 -0.18 14.28 2.77
CA PRO A 54 -0.65 14.44 4.13
C PRO A 54 0.46 14.18 5.15
N VAL A 55 0.37 14.83 6.31
CA VAL A 55 1.30 14.58 7.42
C VAL A 55 1.09 13.16 7.95
N GLN A 56 2.19 12.45 8.16
CA GLN A 56 2.24 11.23 8.96
C GLN A 56 2.97 11.54 10.27
N ASN A 57 2.28 11.47 11.42
CA ASN A 57 2.91 11.77 12.70
C ASN A 57 3.48 10.55 13.43
N LEU A 58 3.26 9.34 12.89
CA LEU A 58 3.74 8.08 13.47
C LEU A 58 4.71 7.39 12.53
N ALA A 59 5.89 7.01 13.01
CA ALA A 59 6.78 6.13 12.24
C ALA A 59 6.17 4.72 12.12
N ALA A 60 6.28 4.12 10.92
CA ALA A 60 5.56 2.89 10.60
C ALA A 60 5.90 1.72 11.54
N ILE A 61 7.17 1.40 11.72
CA ILE A 61 7.62 0.22 12.49
C ILE A 61 7.11 0.22 13.93
N PRO A 62 7.34 1.27 14.77
CA PRO A 62 6.81 1.26 16.13
C PRO A 62 5.29 1.31 16.19
N ALA A 63 4.63 2.03 15.29
CA ALA A 63 3.18 2.08 15.25
C ALA A 63 2.56 0.74 14.87
N LEU A 64 3.15 -0.01 13.94
CA LEU A 64 2.73 -1.36 13.59
C LEU A 64 2.88 -2.35 14.74
N ALA A 65 3.97 -2.27 15.52
CA ALA A 65 4.15 -3.10 16.70
C ALA A 65 3.04 -2.86 17.74
N VAL A 66 2.66 -1.59 17.97
CA VAL A 66 1.55 -1.23 18.87
C VAL A 66 0.20 -1.71 18.31
N ALA A 67 -0.04 -1.57 17.02
CA ALA A 67 -1.28 -2.05 16.39
C ALA A 67 -1.38 -3.58 16.46
N ALA A 68 -0.28 -4.29 16.23
CA ALA A 68 -0.21 -5.75 16.36
C ALA A 68 -0.54 -6.23 17.77
N GLU A 69 0.00 -5.55 18.80
CA GLU A 69 -0.28 -5.86 20.20
C GLU A 69 -1.72 -5.52 20.62
N ALA A 70 -2.31 -4.47 20.03
CA ALA A 70 -3.66 -4.02 20.34
C ALA A 70 -4.77 -4.90 19.72
N THR A 71 -4.45 -5.76 18.75
CA THR A 71 -5.38 -6.55 17.94
C THR A 71 -5.07 -8.05 17.99
N GLN A 72 -6.00 -8.90 17.50
CA GLN A 72 -5.87 -10.36 17.61
C GLN A 72 -5.83 -11.09 16.26
N THR A 73 -6.56 -10.59 15.26
CA THR A 73 -6.82 -11.32 14.01
C THR A 73 -6.46 -10.52 12.76
N ILE A 74 -6.63 -9.19 12.81
CA ILE A 74 -6.39 -8.32 11.68
C ILE A 74 -4.92 -8.33 11.28
N ARG A 75 -4.64 -8.31 9.98
CA ARG A 75 -3.28 -8.14 9.48
C ARG A 75 -2.80 -6.70 9.70
N VAL A 76 -1.53 -6.56 10.00
CA VAL A 76 -0.87 -5.26 10.16
C VAL A 76 0.24 -5.14 9.12
N GLY A 77 0.48 -3.94 8.59
CA GLY A 77 1.53 -3.78 7.59
C GLY A 77 1.80 -2.34 7.20
N CYS A 78 2.84 -2.14 6.45
CA CYS A 78 3.14 -0.87 5.81
C CYS A 78 2.79 -0.94 4.32
N ARG A 79 2.06 0.04 3.84
CA ARG A 79 1.65 0.14 2.45
C ARG A 79 2.22 1.43 1.85
N VAL A 80 3.49 1.45 1.43
CA VAL A 80 4.52 0.41 1.53
C VAL A 80 5.80 1.01 2.16
N PHE A 81 6.69 0.18 2.73
CA PHE A 81 8.01 0.65 3.18
C PHE A 81 8.82 1.18 2.00
N CYS A 82 9.40 2.36 2.15
CA CYS A 82 10.39 2.89 1.22
C CYS A 82 11.74 2.26 1.49
N CYS A 83 12.20 1.35 0.63
CA CYS A 83 13.46 0.63 0.86
C CYS A 83 14.67 1.55 1.04
N ASP A 84 14.62 2.78 0.50
CA ASP A 84 15.72 3.74 0.62
C ASP A 84 15.81 4.43 1.98
N TYR A 85 14.72 4.40 2.78
CA TYR A 85 14.72 4.99 4.12
C TYR A 85 15.26 4.06 5.19
N HIS A 86 15.46 2.78 4.85
CA HIS A 86 15.87 1.74 5.78
C HIS A 86 17.18 1.09 5.36
N GLN A 87 17.99 0.75 6.36
CA GLN A 87 19.10 -0.17 6.13
C GLN A 87 18.51 -1.59 5.95
N PRO A 88 18.77 -2.30 4.82
CA PRO A 88 18.04 -3.52 4.47
C PRO A 88 18.07 -4.64 5.53
N VAL A 89 19.23 -4.87 6.19
CA VAL A 89 19.35 -5.88 7.25
C VAL A 89 18.52 -5.49 8.47
N VAL A 90 18.49 -4.19 8.80
CA VAL A 90 17.70 -3.69 9.93
C VAL A 90 16.21 -3.86 9.63
N LEU A 91 15.76 -3.45 8.45
CA LEU A 91 14.36 -3.62 8.02
C LEU A 91 13.94 -5.09 8.07
N ALA A 92 14.76 -6.00 7.51
CA ALA A 92 14.46 -7.43 7.53
C ALA A 92 14.27 -7.96 8.97
N LYS A 93 15.13 -7.52 9.90
CA LYS A 93 15.03 -7.87 11.33
C LYS A 93 13.77 -7.30 11.98
N GLU A 94 13.46 -6.04 11.73
CA GLU A 94 12.33 -5.33 12.34
C GLU A 94 11.00 -5.92 11.86
N VAL A 95 10.84 -6.17 10.56
CA VAL A 95 9.61 -6.77 10.02
C VAL A 95 9.43 -8.22 10.48
N ALA A 96 10.50 -9.01 10.57
CA ALA A 96 10.44 -10.36 11.14
C ALA A 96 10.04 -10.32 12.63
N THR A 97 10.48 -9.30 13.37
CA THR A 97 10.11 -9.12 14.78
C THR A 97 8.61 -8.75 14.92
N ILE A 98 8.09 -7.86 14.06
CA ILE A 98 6.66 -7.53 14.05
C ILE A 98 5.82 -8.76 13.67
N ASP A 99 6.25 -9.53 12.67
CA ASP A 99 5.56 -10.75 12.25
C ASP A 99 5.51 -11.77 13.39
N TRP A 100 6.61 -11.93 14.12
CA TRP A 100 6.68 -12.79 15.29
C TRP A 100 5.77 -12.32 16.43
N PHE A 101 5.79 -11.03 16.80
CA PHE A 101 4.91 -10.47 17.84
C PHE A 101 3.43 -10.53 17.45
N SER A 102 3.13 -10.36 16.18
CA SER A 102 1.74 -10.44 15.69
C SER A 102 1.22 -11.87 15.54
N GLY A 103 2.07 -12.90 15.73
CA GLY A 103 1.70 -14.29 15.48
C GLY A 103 1.49 -14.59 14.00
N GLY A 104 2.26 -13.96 13.11
CA GLY A 104 2.22 -14.20 11.67
C GLY A 104 1.15 -13.36 10.94
N ARG A 105 0.78 -12.18 11.45
CA ARG A 105 -0.23 -11.30 10.84
C ARG A 105 0.37 -10.16 10.02
N LEU A 106 1.68 -10.12 9.81
CA LEU A 106 2.30 -9.10 8.97
C LEU A 106 1.88 -9.25 7.50
N GLU A 107 1.61 -8.12 6.83
CA GLU A 107 1.68 -7.93 5.37
C GLU A 107 2.86 -7.03 5.07
N LEU A 108 3.87 -7.56 4.39
CA LEU A 108 5.09 -6.80 4.12
C LEU A 108 4.99 -6.06 2.79
N GLY A 109 4.72 -4.76 2.85
CA GLY A 109 4.74 -3.89 1.69
C GLY A 109 6.11 -3.29 1.43
N LEU A 110 6.61 -3.38 0.19
CA LEU A 110 7.87 -2.80 -0.26
C LEU A 110 7.67 -1.88 -1.46
N GLY A 111 8.41 -0.78 -1.49
CA GLY A 111 8.39 0.20 -2.57
C GLY A 111 9.75 0.88 -2.75
N ALA A 112 9.92 1.50 -3.92
CA ALA A 112 11.18 2.12 -4.32
C ALA A 112 11.27 3.63 -4.01
N GLY A 113 10.33 4.18 -3.22
CA GLY A 113 10.29 5.60 -2.89
C GLY A 113 9.85 6.50 -4.06
N TRP A 114 9.37 7.73 -3.75
CA TRP A 114 8.86 8.64 -4.79
C TRP A 114 8.83 10.13 -4.40
N VAL A 115 8.80 10.50 -3.10
CA VAL A 115 8.68 11.89 -2.64
C VAL A 115 10.05 12.55 -2.62
N GLU A 116 10.43 13.20 -3.73
CA GLU A 116 11.75 13.82 -3.90
C GLU A 116 12.08 14.81 -2.77
N THR A 117 11.14 15.67 -2.41
CA THR A 117 11.35 16.68 -1.36
C THR A 117 11.53 16.08 0.04
N GLU A 118 11.01 14.87 0.29
CA GLU A 118 11.23 14.14 1.54
C GLU A 118 12.65 13.58 1.61
N TYR A 119 13.15 12.99 0.49
CA TYR A 119 14.55 12.57 0.40
C TYR A 119 15.50 13.72 0.69
N GLU A 120 15.27 14.88 0.06
CA GLU A 120 16.08 16.08 0.29
C GLU A 120 16.03 16.54 1.75
N ALA A 121 14.83 16.62 2.33
CA ALA A 121 14.65 17.06 3.72
C ALA A 121 15.29 16.10 4.75
N MET A 122 15.32 14.80 4.45
CA MET A 122 15.98 13.78 5.28
C MET A 122 17.49 13.68 5.03
N GLY A 123 18.02 14.38 4.02
CA GLY A 123 19.44 14.28 3.64
C GLY A 123 19.81 12.94 2.98
N ILE A 124 18.82 12.24 2.39
CA ILE A 124 19.03 10.99 1.67
C ILE A 124 19.17 11.29 0.18
N ALA A 125 20.18 10.73 -0.46
CA ALA A 125 20.36 10.88 -1.91
C ALA A 125 19.27 10.09 -2.64
N MET A 126 18.48 10.77 -3.46
CA MET A 126 17.49 10.12 -4.32
C MET A 126 18.14 9.62 -5.61
N ASP A 127 18.52 8.36 -5.63
CA ASP A 127 19.08 7.71 -6.82
C ASP A 127 18.09 7.67 -7.99
N ARG A 128 18.60 7.43 -9.20
CA ARG A 128 17.75 7.21 -10.38
C ARG A 128 16.76 6.06 -10.12
N PRO A 129 15.53 6.13 -10.67
CA PRO A 129 14.49 5.13 -10.42
C PRO A 129 14.94 3.68 -10.63
N GLY A 130 15.79 3.43 -11.64
CA GLY A 130 16.34 2.09 -11.89
C GLY A 130 17.11 1.52 -10.71
N VAL A 131 18.01 2.32 -10.11
CA VAL A 131 18.83 1.95 -8.95
C VAL A 131 17.94 1.65 -7.73
N ARG A 132 16.95 2.52 -7.46
CA ARG A 132 16.04 2.36 -6.34
C ARG A 132 15.17 1.10 -6.46
N ILE A 133 14.73 0.79 -7.69
CA ILE A 133 13.96 -0.43 -7.99
C ILE A 133 14.85 -1.67 -7.82
N ASP A 134 16.10 -1.65 -8.27
CA ASP A 134 17.03 -2.77 -8.07
C ASP A 134 17.31 -3.00 -6.60
N ARG A 135 17.54 -1.92 -5.81
CA ARG A 135 17.70 -2.00 -4.36
C ARG A 135 16.48 -2.62 -3.66
N MET A 136 15.27 -2.25 -4.08
CA MET A 136 14.03 -2.87 -3.57
C MET A 136 14.01 -4.39 -3.83
N VAL A 137 14.39 -4.84 -5.02
CA VAL A 137 14.43 -6.27 -5.36
C VAL A 137 15.48 -7.00 -4.52
N GLU A 138 16.67 -6.42 -4.37
CA GLU A 138 17.73 -7.01 -3.54
C GLU A 138 17.35 -7.02 -2.04
N THR A 139 16.61 -5.99 -1.58
CA THR A 139 16.04 -5.96 -0.22
C THR A 139 15.01 -7.08 -0.02
N LEU A 140 14.15 -7.33 -1.00
CA LEU A 140 13.19 -8.44 -0.95
C LEU A 140 13.92 -9.80 -0.86
N GLU A 141 14.98 -9.99 -1.63
CA GLU A 141 15.79 -11.20 -1.56
C GLU A 141 16.40 -11.40 -0.16
N LEU A 142 16.95 -10.33 0.43
CA LEU A 142 17.46 -10.36 1.80
C LEU A 142 16.37 -10.74 2.81
N VAL A 143 15.17 -10.19 2.68
CA VAL A 143 14.05 -10.54 3.56
C VAL A 143 13.71 -12.03 3.42
N ARG A 144 13.62 -12.55 2.21
CA ARG A 144 13.34 -13.98 1.99
C ARG A 144 14.40 -14.88 2.64
N GLN A 145 15.67 -14.56 2.49
CA GLN A 145 16.76 -15.29 3.14
C GLN A 145 16.72 -15.12 4.67
N HIS A 146 16.33 -13.96 5.20
CA HIS A 146 16.16 -13.77 6.64
C HIS A 146 15.12 -14.74 7.23
N TYR A 147 14.00 -14.93 6.52
CA TYR A 147 12.91 -15.84 6.96
C TYR A 147 13.24 -17.32 6.78
N SER A 148 14.13 -17.70 5.86
CA SER A 148 14.52 -19.11 5.68
C SER A 148 15.25 -19.68 6.88
N GLY A 149 15.90 -18.84 7.69
CA GLY A 149 16.76 -19.25 8.81
C GLY A 149 18.13 -19.80 8.38
N ASP A 150 18.38 -19.91 7.09
CA ASP A 150 19.68 -20.29 6.55
C ASP A 150 20.70 -19.15 6.70
N GLN A 151 21.95 -19.44 6.37
CA GLN A 151 22.99 -18.43 6.32
C GLN A 151 22.67 -17.42 5.20
N ILE A 152 22.58 -16.14 5.56
CA ILE A 152 22.35 -15.06 4.60
C ILE A 152 23.60 -14.87 3.76
N GLU A 153 23.39 -14.83 2.43
CA GLU A 153 24.40 -14.57 1.43
C GLU A 153 23.77 -13.76 0.28
N VAL A 154 23.57 -12.47 0.50
CA VAL A 154 23.12 -11.51 -0.52
C VAL A 154 24.31 -10.70 -0.96
N LEU A 155 24.72 -10.85 -2.22
CA LEU A 155 25.85 -10.15 -2.83
C LEU A 155 25.36 -9.36 -4.04
N GLY A 156 24.36 -8.49 -3.80
CA GLY A 156 23.77 -7.63 -4.82
C GLY A 156 24.64 -6.44 -5.17
N GLN A 157 24.20 -5.67 -6.13
CA GLN A 157 24.86 -4.43 -6.55
C GLN A 157 24.61 -3.29 -5.56
N HIS A 158 23.48 -3.29 -4.88
CA HIS A 158 23.01 -2.23 -3.98
C HIS A 158 22.81 -2.71 -2.54
N VAL A 159 22.61 -4.01 -2.33
CA VAL A 159 22.46 -4.62 -1.00
C VAL A 159 23.48 -5.74 -0.87
N SER A 160 24.28 -5.68 0.18
CA SER A 160 25.26 -6.73 0.52
C SER A 160 25.15 -7.09 1.99
N ALA A 161 24.90 -8.39 2.25
CA ALA A 161 24.77 -8.94 3.61
C ALA A 161 25.19 -10.41 3.61
N SER A 162 26.08 -10.81 4.50
CA SER A 162 26.54 -12.19 4.59
C SER A 162 27.10 -12.55 5.96
N GLY A 163 27.23 -13.86 6.22
CA GLY A 163 27.95 -14.37 7.41
C GLY A 163 27.09 -14.43 8.68
N PHE A 164 25.76 -14.36 8.58
CA PHE A 164 24.83 -14.54 9.70
C PHE A 164 23.53 -15.19 9.23
N SER A 165 22.72 -15.69 10.16
CA SER A 165 21.38 -16.21 9.89
C SER A 165 20.31 -15.26 10.41
N GLY A 166 19.15 -15.26 9.76
CA GLY A 166 17.99 -14.47 10.19
C GLY A 166 17.43 -14.96 11.54
N ALA A 167 16.96 -14.04 12.36
CA ALA A 167 16.21 -14.31 13.60
C ALA A 167 15.39 -13.08 14.02
N PRO A 168 14.12 -13.22 14.51
CA PRO A 168 13.40 -14.48 14.58
C PRO A 168 13.11 -15.06 13.20
N THR A 169 12.87 -16.35 13.12
CA THR A 169 12.37 -17.04 11.93
C THR A 169 10.93 -17.46 12.15
N MET A 170 10.17 -17.49 11.06
CA MET A 170 8.80 -17.98 11.03
C MET A 170 8.71 -19.12 10.02
N ASP A 171 7.70 -19.97 10.14
CA ASP A 171 7.50 -21.10 9.21
C ASP A 171 7.21 -20.69 7.77
N ARG A 172 6.97 -19.39 7.54
CA ARG A 172 6.67 -18.82 6.23
C ARG A 172 7.16 -17.37 6.11
N VAL A 173 7.45 -16.95 4.91
CA VAL A 173 7.57 -15.53 4.57
C VAL A 173 6.18 -14.87 4.65
N PRO A 174 6.02 -13.67 5.22
CA PRO A 174 4.74 -12.96 5.22
C PRO A 174 4.30 -12.68 3.77
N PRO A 175 3.00 -12.50 3.51
CA PRO A 175 2.56 -12.03 2.20
C PRO A 175 3.30 -10.75 1.79
N ILE A 176 3.92 -10.79 0.62
CA ILE A 176 4.69 -9.67 0.07
C ILE A 176 3.77 -8.79 -0.76
N MET A 177 3.66 -7.53 -0.40
CA MET A 177 3.02 -6.50 -1.21
C MET A 177 4.10 -5.66 -1.91
N ILE A 178 3.96 -5.43 -3.21
CA ILE A 178 4.78 -4.45 -3.93
C ILE A 178 3.88 -3.37 -4.50
N GLY A 179 4.15 -2.12 -4.10
CA GLY A 179 3.40 -0.95 -4.53
C GLY A 179 4.08 -0.17 -5.64
N GLY A 180 3.29 0.27 -6.63
CA GLY A 180 3.79 1.14 -7.66
C GLY A 180 2.81 1.44 -8.80
N GLY A 181 3.24 2.35 -9.69
CA GLY A 181 2.44 2.79 -10.85
C GLY A 181 3.18 2.73 -12.19
N SER A 182 4.46 2.33 -12.20
CA SER A 182 5.26 2.25 -13.43
C SER A 182 5.35 0.82 -13.97
N LYS A 183 5.54 0.70 -15.29
CA LYS A 183 5.64 -0.60 -15.98
C LYS A 183 6.67 -1.53 -15.35
N ARG A 184 7.85 -1.02 -15.00
CA ARG A 184 8.94 -1.84 -14.44
C ARG A 184 8.57 -2.39 -13.07
N VAL A 185 8.06 -1.53 -12.16
CA VAL A 185 7.68 -1.94 -10.81
C VAL A 185 6.53 -2.94 -10.86
N LEU A 186 5.50 -2.67 -11.66
CA LEU A 186 4.32 -3.56 -11.76
C LEU A 186 4.65 -4.91 -12.41
N GLY A 187 5.58 -4.94 -13.38
CA GLY A 187 6.09 -6.21 -13.93
C GLY A 187 6.87 -7.02 -12.89
N ILE A 188 7.66 -6.35 -12.02
CA ILE A 188 8.34 -6.99 -10.89
C ILE A 188 7.31 -7.47 -9.86
N ALA A 189 6.33 -6.64 -9.50
CA ALA A 189 5.26 -7.00 -8.57
C ALA A 189 4.51 -8.25 -9.06
N GLY A 190 4.15 -8.31 -10.34
CA GLY A 190 3.55 -9.51 -10.93
C GLY A 190 4.38 -10.78 -10.74
N ARG A 191 5.70 -10.67 -10.85
CA ARG A 191 6.61 -11.82 -10.73
C ARG A 191 6.91 -12.21 -9.28
N GLU A 192 7.04 -11.23 -8.38
CA GLU A 192 7.64 -11.43 -7.06
C GLU A 192 6.64 -11.31 -5.89
N ALA A 193 5.52 -10.59 -6.05
CA ALA A 193 4.62 -10.30 -4.96
C ALA A 193 3.48 -11.33 -4.85
N ASP A 194 2.83 -11.34 -3.69
CA ASP A 194 1.54 -12.00 -3.45
C ASP A 194 0.39 -11.00 -3.62
N ILE A 195 0.65 -9.73 -3.28
CA ILE A 195 -0.28 -8.60 -3.36
C ILE A 195 0.36 -7.53 -4.24
N VAL A 196 -0.31 -7.13 -5.31
CA VAL A 196 0.14 -6.02 -6.16
C VAL A 196 -0.70 -4.79 -5.84
N SER A 197 -0.07 -3.79 -5.21
CA SER A 197 -0.71 -2.52 -4.88
C SER A 197 -0.56 -1.54 -6.06
N ILE A 198 -1.64 -1.37 -6.82
CA ILE A 198 -1.66 -0.44 -7.94
C ILE A 198 -1.75 0.99 -7.41
N ASN A 199 -0.82 1.84 -7.87
CA ASN A 199 -0.79 3.24 -7.49
C ASN A 199 -0.68 4.15 -8.71
N PHE A 200 -0.73 5.46 -8.48
CA PHE A 200 -0.43 6.48 -9.48
C PHE A 200 0.99 6.36 -10.00
N ASN A 201 1.23 6.86 -11.19
CA ASN A 201 2.59 7.09 -11.67
C ASN A 201 3.13 8.40 -11.04
N ASN A 202 3.83 8.27 -9.93
CA ASN A 202 4.36 9.39 -9.16
C ASN A 202 5.77 9.80 -9.61
N SER A 203 6.08 9.67 -10.91
CA SER A 203 7.39 10.08 -11.46
C SER A 203 7.69 11.58 -11.29
N ALA A 204 6.66 12.40 -11.06
CA ALA A 204 6.80 13.82 -10.76
C ALA A 204 7.27 14.12 -9.31
N GLY A 205 7.42 13.09 -8.45
CA GLY A 205 7.86 13.26 -7.06
C GLY A 205 6.83 13.93 -6.13
N LYS A 206 5.60 14.12 -6.59
CA LYS A 206 4.50 14.78 -5.86
C LYS A 206 3.13 14.26 -6.31
N ILE A 207 2.11 14.43 -5.46
CA ILE A 207 0.71 14.18 -5.82
C ILE A 207 0.20 15.36 -6.67
N GLY A 208 -0.39 15.06 -7.82
CA GLY A 208 -0.93 16.07 -8.71
C GLY A 208 -1.75 15.48 -9.85
N PRO A 209 -2.33 16.35 -10.71
CA PRO A 209 -3.22 15.94 -11.81
C PRO A 209 -2.62 14.88 -12.74
N GLU A 210 -1.33 14.98 -13.07
CA GLU A 210 -0.65 14.00 -13.92
C GLU A 210 -0.64 12.61 -13.30
N GLY A 211 -0.30 12.53 -11.98
CA GLY A 211 -0.32 11.27 -11.24
C GLY A 211 -1.73 10.68 -11.19
N VAL A 212 -2.72 11.49 -10.78
CA VAL A 212 -4.13 11.06 -10.70
C VAL A 212 -4.63 10.64 -12.08
N GLY A 213 -4.36 11.39 -13.15
CA GLY A 213 -4.73 11.03 -14.51
C GLY A 213 -4.17 9.68 -14.98
N SER A 214 -3.03 9.25 -14.44
CA SER A 214 -2.48 7.92 -14.71
C SER A 214 -3.27 6.78 -14.07
N GLY A 215 -4.20 7.09 -13.17
CA GLY A 215 -5.05 6.12 -12.45
C GLY A 215 -6.46 5.97 -13.01
N THR A 216 -6.80 6.59 -14.16
CA THR A 216 -8.07 6.38 -14.87
C THR A 216 -8.29 4.90 -15.20
N VAL A 217 -9.49 4.52 -15.63
CA VAL A 217 -9.82 3.13 -16.03
C VAL A 217 -8.83 2.63 -17.06
N ASP A 218 -8.55 3.41 -18.11
CA ASP A 218 -7.61 3.03 -19.16
C ASP A 218 -6.19 2.88 -18.63
N GLY A 219 -5.73 3.83 -17.81
CA GLY A 219 -4.43 3.78 -17.14
C GLY A 219 -4.29 2.59 -16.22
N THR A 220 -5.34 2.24 -15.48
CA THR A 220 -5.38 1.07 -14.60
C THR A 220 -5.42 -0.23 -15.38
N SER A 221 -6.22 -0.31 -16.45
CA SER A 221 -6.25 -1.47 -17.35
C SER A 221 -4.87 -1.75 -17.96
N GLN A 222 -4.17 -0.70 -18.40
CA GLN A 222 -2.80 -0.84 -18.88
C GLN A 222 -1.84 -1.35 -17.80
N LYS A 223 -1.99 -0.92 -16.54
CA LYS A 223 -1.20 -1.41 -15.40
C LYS A 223 -1.47 -2.89 -15.13
N ILE A 224 -2.73 -3.32 -15.20
CA ILE A 224 -3.09 -4.74 -15.07
C ILE A 224 -2.39 -5.59 -16.15
N GLU A 225 -2.31 -5.11 -17.40
CA GLU A 225 -1.57 -5.81 -18.44
C GLU A 225 -0.06 -5.92 -18.14
N TRP A 226 0.56 -4.91 -17.55
CA TRP A 226 1.96 -5.00 -17.11
C TRP A 226 2.16 -6.00 -15.97
N ILE A 227 1.22 -6.07 -15.03
CA ILE A 227 1.22 -7.06 -13.95
C ILE A 227 1.08 -8.46 -14.54
N ARG A 228 0.10 -8.66 -15.44
CA ARG A 228 -0.15 -9.94 -16.13
C ARG A 228 1.08 -10.43 -16.89
N ALA A 229 1.72 -9.53 -17.64
CA ALA A 229 2.94 -9.85 -18.37
C ALA A 229 4.11 -10.26 -17.46
N GLY A 230 4.21 -9.65 -16.26
CA GLY A 230 5.22 -10.01 -15.25
C GLY A 230 4.92 -11.31 -14.54
N ALA A 231 3.65 -11.57 -14.23
CA ALA A 231 3.19 -12.72 -13.47
C ALA A 231 3.15 -14.02 -14.29
N GLY A 232 2.87 -13.94 -15.60
CA GLY A 232 2.66 -15.14 -16.41
C GLY A 232 1.53 -16.00 -15.86
N GLU A 233 1.79 -17.28 -15.67
CA GLU A 233 0.78 -18.26 -15.21
C GLU A 233 0.29 -17.99 -13.77
N ARG A 234 1.11 -17.37 -12.94
CA ARG A 234 0.76 -17.06 -11.54
C ARG A 234 -0.20 -15.87 -11.38
N PHE A 235 -0.61 -15.18 -12.45
CA PHE A 235 -1.47 -14.00 -12.37
C PHE A 235 -2.75 -14.25 -11.53
N ASN A 236 -3.35 -15.42 -11.66
CA ASN A 236 -4.55 -15.78 -10.92
C ASN A 236 -4.29 -16.04 -9.41
N GLU A 237 -3.04 -16.13 -8.99
CA GLU A 237 -2.65 -16.28 -7.59
C GLU A 237 -2.50 -14.91 -6.89
N LEU A 238 -2.34 -13.83 -7.66
CA LEU A 238 -2.14 -12.49 -7.13
C LEU A 238 -3.41 -11.89 -6.56
N GLU A 239 -3.31 -11.22 -5.43
CA GLU A 239 -4.29 -10.23 -5.00
C GLU A 239 -3.97 -8.89 -5.67
N ILE A 240 -4.98 -8.27 -6.26
CA ILE A 240 -4.84 -6.94 -6.86
C ILE A 240 -5.44 -5.93 -5.91
N GLU A 241 -4.57 -5.11 -5.34
CA GLU A 241 -4.93 -4.10 -4.35
C GLU A 241 -4.95 -2.70 -4.98
N ILE A 242 -5.89 -1.87 -4.51
CA ILE A 242 -5.97 -0.46 -4.87
C ILE A 242 -6.33 0.40 -3.66
N GLY A 243 -5.66 1.57 -3.53
CA GLY A 243 -6.08 2.59 -2.55
C GLY A 243 -7.27 3.40 -3.07
N ALA A 244 -8.38 3.37 -2.36
CA ALA A 244 -9.53 4.25 -2.61
C ALA A 244 -9.29 5.61 -1.95
N TYR A 245 -8.32 6.37 -2.49
CA TYR A 245 -7.84 7.64 -1.90
C TYR A 245 -8.90 8.73 -1.83
N PHE A 246 -9.83 8.71 -2.79
CA PHE A 246 -10.89 9.72 -2.90
C PHE A 246 -12.23 9.05 -2.63
N THR A 247 -12.46 8.74 -1.35
CA THR A 247 -13.70 8.11 -0.88
C THR A 247 -14.57 9.14 -0.19
N VAL A 248 -15.80 9.33 -0.69
CA VAL A 248 -16.82 10.21 -0.11
C VAL A 248 -18.18 9.51 -0.19
N VAL A 249 -18.67 9.03 0.96
CA VAL A 249 -20.02 8.48 1.06
C VAL A 249 -21.02 9.64 1.14
N THR A 250 -21.87 9.79 0.13
CA THR A 250 -22.75 10.97 0.01
C THR A 250 -23.90 10.73 -0.97
N ASP A 251 -25.06 11.40 -0.72
CA ASP A 251 -26.18 11.49 -1.66
C ASP A 251 -25.96 12.59 -2.73
N HIS A 252 -24.92 13.41 -2.58
CA HIS A 252 -24.60 14.52 -3.48
C HIS A 252 -23.47 14.17 -4.46
N ARG A 253 -23.48 12.94 -4.97
CA ARG A 253 -22.44 12.36 -5.83
C ARG A 253 -21.98 13.30 -6.95
N ASP A 254 -22.92 13.83 -7.73
CA ASP A 254 -22.61 14.60 -8.96
C ASP A 254 -21.84 15.88 -8.63
N ALA A 255 -22.24 16.61 -7.57
CA ALA A 255 -21.56 17.81 -7.12
C ALA A 255 -20.12 17.52 -6.66
N VAL A 256 -19.92 16.45 -5.91
CA VAL A 256 -18.58 16.04 -5.43
C VAL A 256 -17.70 15.59 -6.61
N GLN A 257 -18.24 14.83 -7.56
CA GLN A 257 -17.51 14.43 -8.77
C GLN A 257 -17.10 15.64 -9.63
N GLU A 258 -17.94 16.66 -9.78
CA GLU A 258 -17.59 17.91 -10.47
C GLU A 258 -16.47 18.68 -9.76
N GLU A 259 -16.47 18.68 -8.42
CA GLU A 259 -15.39 19.30 -7.63
C GLU A 259 -14.05 18.61 -7.85
N PHE A 260 -14.02 17.27 -7.75
CA PHE A 260 -12.80 16.50 -8.01
C PHE A 260 -12.33 16.59 -9.46
N ALA A 261 -13.26 16.64 -10.43
CA ALA A 261 -12.93 16.84 -11.83
C ALA A 261 -12.19 18.18 -12.06
N LYS A 262 -12.67 19.26 -11.45
CA LYS A 262 -12.01 20.56 -11.46
C LYS A 262 -10.65 20.53 -10.77
N LEU A 263 -10.57 19.88 -9.60
CA LEU A 263 -9.35 19.80 -8.80
C LEU A 263 -8.22 19.09 -9.56
N PHE A 264 -8.53 18.01 -10.26
CA PHE A 264 -7.55 17.19 -10.97
C PHE A 264 -7.44 17.50 -12.47
N GLY A 265 -8.29 18.38 -13.01
CA GLY A 265 -8.30 18.70 -14.44
C GLY A 265 -8.67 17.51 -15.32
N LEU A 266 -9.57 16.66 -14.83
CA LEU A 266 -10.11 15.49 -15.52
C LEU A 266 -11.58 15.72 -15.91
N ASP A 267 -12.10 14.92 -16.82
CA ASP A 267 -13.52 14.91 -17.11
C ASP A 267 -14.32 14.28 -15.94
N VAL A 268 -15.57 14.73 -15.74
CA VAL A 268 -16.46 14.19 -14.68
C VAL A 268 -16.65 12.68 -14.87
N SER A 269 -16.74 12.21 -16.10
CA SER A 269 -16.84 10.79 -16.43
C SER A 269 -15.61 9.98 -16.01
N ASP A 270 -14.41 10.59 -16.10
CA ASP A 270 -13.18 9.95 -15.63
C ASP A 270 -13.18 9.81 -14.11
N ILE A 271 -13.61 10.85 -13.38
CA ILE A 271 -13.75 10.79 -11.91
C ILE A 271 -14.82 9.77 -11.51
N ALA A 272 -15.97 9.78 -12.17
CA ALA A 272 -17.07 8.85 -11.89
C ALA A 272 -16.65 7.38 -11.98
N ASN A 273 -15.74 7.06 -12.93
CA ASN A 273 -15.25 5.70 -13.17
C ASN A 273 -13.86 5.44 -12.61
N HIS A 274 -13.20 6.45 -12.05
CA HIS A 274 -11.81 6.34 -11.60
C HIS A 274 -11.62 5.27 -10.54
N PRO A 275 -10.73 4.27 -10.73
CA PRO A 275 -10.55 3.17 -9.79
C PRO A 275 -10.17 3.57 -8.36
N HIS A 276 -9.49 4.70 -8.17
CA HIS A 276 -9.15 5.26 -6.86
C HIS A 276 -10.23 6.19 -6.27
N CYS A 277 -11.37 6.40 -6.97
CA CYS A 277 -12.48 7.25 -6.51
C CYS A 277 -13.71 6.41 -6.17
N LEU A 278 -14.21 6.54 -4.96
CA LEU A 278 -15.45 5.94 -4.49
C LEU A 278 -16.35 7.06 -3.94
N ILE A 279 -17.19 7.64 -4.80
CA ILE A 279 -18.03 8.80 -4.50
C ILE A 279 -19.49 8.47 -4.81
N GLY A 280 -20.36 8.49 -3.80
CA GLY A 280 -21.78 8.19 -3.92
C GLY A 280 -22.37 7.53 -2.67
N PRO A 281 -23.66 7.13 -2.71
CA PRO A 281 -24.27 6.35 -1.64
C PRO A 281 -23.71 4.93 -1.55
N VAL A 282 -23.84 4.29 -0.39
CA VAL A 282 -23.25 2.98 -0.09
C VAL A 282 -23.59 1.93 -1.14
N GLU A 283 -24.85 1.85 -1.54
CA GLU A 283 -25.34 0.85 -2.49
C GLU A 283 -24.63 0.96 -3.86
N GLU A 284 -24.45 2.18 -4.36
CA GLU A 284 -23.72 2.41 -5.60
C GLU A 284 -22.23 2.10 -5.47
N LEU A 285 -21.64 2.36 -4.28
CA LEU A 285 -20.23 2.04 -4.02
C LEU A 285 -20.01 0.53 -3.98
N VAL A 286 -20.95 -0.23 -3.39
CA VAL A 286 -20.94 -1.71 -3.41
C VAL A 286 -20.95 -2.23 -4.84
N GLU A 287 -21.89 -1.78 -5.68
CA GLU A 287 -21.98 -2.18 -7.09
C GLU A 287 -20.70 -1.83 -7.86
N LYS A 288 -20.15 -0.63 -7.64
CA LYS A 288 -18.93 -0.17 -8.29
C LYS A 288 -17.70 -1.01 -7.90
N ILE A 289 -17.58 -1.42 -6.64
CA ILE A 289 -16.50 -2.29 -6.18
C ILE A 289 -16.64 -3.69 -6.83
N GLN A 290 -17.84 -4.23 -6.92
CA GLN A 290 -18.11 -5.50 -7.61
C GLN A 290 -17.74 -5.42 -9.10
N GLN A 291 -18.18 -4.36 -9.78
CA GLN A 291 -17.82 -4.12 -11.18
C GLN A 291 -16.31 -4.07 -11.39
N ARG A 292 -15.57 -3.38 -10.53
CA ARG A 292 -14.09 -3.29 -10.61
C ARG A 292 -13.40 -4.64 -10.45
N ARG A 293 -13.95 -5.53 -9.62
CA ARG A 293 -13.44 -6.90 -9.52
C ARG A 293 -13.68 -7.67 -10.82
N GLU A 294 -14.86 -7.54 -11.43
CA GLU A 294 -15.19 -8.23 -12.68
C GLU A 294 -14.36 -7.72 -13.85
N GLU A 295 -14.18 -6.41 -13.98
CA GLU A 295 -13.50 -5.78 -15.11
C GLU A 295 -11.98 -5.75 -14.97
N LEU A 296 -11.48 -5.47 -13.76
CA LEU A 296 -10.06 -5.21 -13.49
C LEU A 296 -9.40 -6.25 -12.59
N GLY A 297 -10.16 -7.17 -12.02
CA GLY A 297 -9.63 -8.17 -11.09
C GLY A 297 -9.28 -7.61 -9.71
N ILE A 298 -9.70 -6.39 -9.38
CA ILE A 298 -9.41 -5.74 -8.09
C ILE A 298 -10.25 -6.39 -7.01
N ASN A 299 -9.62 -7.12 -6.11
CA ASN A 299 -10.26 -7.81 -5.01
C ASN A 299 -9.88 -7.27 -3.62
N TYR A 300 -8.91 -6.37 -3.55
CA TYR A 300 -8.46 -5.77 -2.30
C TYR A 300 -8.51 -4.25 -2.40
N VAL A 301 -9.32 -3.62 -1.53
CA VAL A 301 -9.52 -2.16 -1.52
C VAL A 301 -9.09 -1.61 -0.18
N THR A 302 -8.18 -0.63 -0.19
CA THR A 302 -7.70 0.05 1.01
C THR A 302 -8.27 1.47 1.07
N PHE A 303 -8.96 1.80 2.17
CA PHE A 303 -9.52 3.12 2.42
C PHE A 303 -8.61 3.95 3.35
N GLY A 304 -8.81 5.26 3.34
CA GLY A 304 -8.19 6.15 4.33
C GLY A 304 -8.81 6.04 5.72
N GLY A 305 -8.02 6.29 6.76
CA GLY A 305 -8.50 6.22 8.16
C GLY A 305 -9.64 7.18 8.50
N ALA A 306 -9.80 8.28 7.75
CA ALA A 306 -10.85 9.26 8.01
C ALA A 306 -12.29 8.76 7.69
N VAL A 307 -12.44 7.71 6.88
CA VAL A 307 -13.76 7.24 6.41
C VAL A 307 -14.14 5.87 6.99
N ILE A 308 -13.50 5.43 8.06
CA ILE A 308 -13.71 4.09 8.66
C ILE A 308 -15.20 3.80 8.91
N ASP A 309 -15.92 4.73 9.54
CA ASP A 309 -17.34 4.55 9.86
C ASP A 309 -18.23 4.60 8.60
N ASP A 310 -17.91 5.49 7.69
CA ASP A 310 -18.71 5.70 6.48
C ASP A 310 -18.68 4.48 5.55
N VAL A 311 -17.55 3.76 5.50
CA VAL A 311 -17.38 2.58 4.64
C VAL A 311 -17.69 1.26 5.32
N ALA A 312 -17.94 1.24 6.64
CA ALA A 312 -18.30 0.01 7.37
C ALA A 312 -19.45 -0.77 6.75
N PRO A 313 -20.54 -0.15 6.25
CA PRO A 313 -21.61 -0.88 5.57
C PRO A 313 -21.17 -1.58 4.27
N ILE A 314 -20.15 -1.08 3.59
CA ILE A 314 -19.56 -1.72 2.40
C ILE A 314 -18.83 -3.01 2.83
N ILE A 315 -18.12 -2.96 3.96
CA ILE A 315 -17.40 -4.11 4.50
C ILE A 315 -18.39 -5.22 4.88
N ASP A 316 -19.47 -4.87 5.58
CA ASP A 316 -20.54 -5.81 5.95
C ASP A 316 -21.16 -6.49 4.72
N ALA A 317 -21.33 -5.75 3.61
CA ALA A 317 -21.93 -6.27 2.39
C ALA A 317 -21.01 -7.19 1.58
N LEU A 318 -19.71 -6.92 1.54
CA LEU A 318 -18.79 -7.50 0.57
C LEU A 318 -17.63 -8.32 1.15
N SER A 319 -17.27 -8.17 2.42
CA SER A 319 -16.10 -8.85 2.98
C SER A 319 -16.21 -10.37 2.85
N GLY A 320 -15.19 -11.00 2.24
CA GLY A 320 -15.13 -12.45 2.07
C GLY A 320 -16.04 -13.04 0.98
N THR A 321 -16.78 -12.18 0.24
CA THR A 321 -17.69 -12.66 -0.85
C THR A 321 -16.98 -12.84 -2.18
#